data_8b9d4f569c2c9525d530b2ab31fe320f
#
_entry.id   8b9d4f569c2c9525d530b2ab31fe320f
#
_cell.length_a   1.000
_cell.length_b   1.000
_cell.length_c   1.000
_cell.angle_alpha   90.00
_cell.angle_beta   90.00
_cell.angle_gamma   90.00
#
_symmetry.space_group_name_H-M   'P 1'
#
loop_
_entity.id
_entity.type
_entity.pdbx_description
1 polymer ?
#
loop_
_entity_poly.entity_id
_entity_poly.type
_entity_poly.pdbx_seq_one_letter_code
_entity_poly.pdbx_strand_id
1 'polypeptide(L)'
;EEDLKDFPQEEISHDIPEQELNEAFGSGNWKSMPDEIFWQLRFEPARWIAEKHVIKVYVGTDGAQQEEFLRGDHPATLFKGSIATPSLEAAIINSKYVNSTPLDRISRDFGANGLNLSKQTMSNWTVWTAERYLSVVYEMMKQCQLKAHVNQCDETTVDVIHDGRPAGSH
;
A
#
# COMPACT_ATOMS: atom_id res chain seq x y z
N GLU A 1 7.49 12.46 1.86
CA GLU A 1 7.07 12.97 3.18
C GLU A 1 6.72 14.46 3.13
N GLU A 2 7.51 15.29 2.41
CA GLU A 2 7.28 16.75 2.33
C GLU A 2 5.93 17.07 1.68
N ASP A 3 5.57 16.33 0.65
CA ASP A 3 4.30 16.49 -0.08
C ASP A 3 3.06 16.09 0.73
N LEU A 4 3.22 15.31 1.83
CA LEU A 4 2.08 14.86 2.64
C LEU A 4 1.66 15.86 3.71
N LYS A 5 2.44 16.90 3.96
CA LYS A 5 2.18 17.92 5.02
C LYS A 5 0.93 18.76 4.73
N ASP A 6 0.60 18.95 3.46
CA ASP A 6 -0.52 19.79 3.03
C ASP A 6 -1.86 19.06 3.03
N PHE A 7 -1.86 17.72 3.26
CA PHE A 7 -3.09 16.94 3.39
C PHE A 7 -3.62 16.96 4.81
N PRO A 8 -4.95 16.76 5.01
CA PRO A 8 -5.49 16.47 6.32
C PRO A 8 -4.76 15.28 6.94
N GLN A 9 -4.25 15.46 8.15
CA GLN A 9 -3.43 14.44 8.83
C GLN A 9 -4.26 13.74 9.90
N GLU A 10 -4.12 12.43 9.96
CA GLU A 10 -4.63 11.59 11.03
C GLU A 10 -3.45 10.86 11.67
N GLU A 11 -3.27 11.04 12.97
CA GLU A 11 -2.21 10.36 13.72
C GLU A 11 -2.76 9.05 14.28
N ILE A 12 -2.10 7.95 13.94
CA ILE A 12 -2.43 6.61 14.41
C ILE A 12 -1.26 6.14 15.28
N SER A 13 -1.49 6.06 16.59
CA SER A 13 -0.49 5.60 17.54
C SER A 13 -0.56 4.09 17.71
N HIS A 14 0.60 3.44 17.58
CA HIS A 14 0.79 2.01 17.83
C HIS A 14 1.63 1.87 19.11
N ASP A 15 0.96 1.70 20.22
CA ASP A 15 1.60 1.57 21.54
C ASP A 15 1.60 0.12 22.02
N ILE A 16 2.51 -0.19 22.94
CA ILE A 16 2.60 -1.49 23.59
C ILE A 16 1.89 -1.37 24.93
N PRO A 17 0.96 -2.29 25.28
CA PRO A 17 0.32 -2.29 26.57
C PRO A 17 1.32 -2.36 27.72
N GLU A 18 1.08 -1.60 28.80
CA GLU A 18 1.98 -1.55 29.97
C GLU A 18 2.25 -2.93 30.59
N GLN A 19 1.28 -3.84 30.49
CA GLN A 19 1.45 -5.21 30.96
C GLN A 19 2.56 -5.94 30.19
N GLU A 20 2.61 -5.80 28.88
CA GLU A 20 3.62 -6.41 28.03
C GLU A 20 5.01 -5.80 28.25
N LEU A 21 5.07 -4.48 28.46
CA LEU A 21 6.32 -3.79 28.83
C LEU A 21 6.86 -4.30 30.16
N ASN A 22 5.99 -4.47 31.16
CA ASN A 22 6.37 -4.97 32.47
C ASN A 22 6.75 -6.46 32.45
N GLU A 23 6.16 -7.28 31.58
CA GLU A 23 6.53 -8.67 31.38
C GLU A 23 7.90 -8.79 30.70
N ALA A 24 8.19 -7.93 29.69
CA ALA A 24 9.45 -7.94 28.96
C ALA A 24 10.63 -7.41 29.77
N PHE A 25 10.47 -6.30 30.50
CA PHE A 25 11.56 -5.56 31.12
C PHE A 25 11.51 -5.55 32.66
N GLY A 26 10.40 -5.95 33.25
CA GLY A 26 10.10 -5.78 34.66
C GLY A 26 9.43 -4.43 34.98
N SER A 27 8.69 -4.39 36.09
CA SER A 27 7.90 -3.21 36.47
C SER A 27 8.76 -1.96 36.65
N GLY A 28 8.54 -0.94 35.84
CA GLY A 28 9.25 0.34 35.87
C GLY A 28 10.68 0.36 35.33
N ASN A 29 11.16 -0.75 34.77
CA ASN A 29 12.53 -0.88 34.23
C ASN A 29 12.60 -0.60 32.70
N TRP A 30 11.76 0.26 32.21
CA TRP A 30 11.72 0.67 30.81
C TRP A 30 11.55 2.18 30.67
N LYS A 31 11.93 2.73 29.54
CA LYS A 31 11.69 4.12 29.17
C LYS A 31 11.34 4.23 27.70
N SER A 32 10.54 5.23 27.39
CA SER A 32 10.24 5.59 25.99
C SER A 32 11.53 6.08 25.28
N MET A 33 11.70 5.66 24.05
CA MET A 33 12.68 6.15 23.11
C MET A 33 12.01 7.08 22.10
N PRO A 34 12.77 7.83 21.28
CA PRO A 34 12.16 8.57 20.17
C PRO A 34 11.31 7.67 19.27
N ASP A 35 10.11 8.12 18.95
CA ASP A 35 9.15 7.38 18.16
C ASP A 35 9.65 7.14 16.72
N GLU A 36 9.35 5.98 16.17
CA GLU A 36 9.53 5.71 14.75
C GLU A 36 8.27 6.20 14.01
N ILE A 37 8.47 7.11 13.05
CA ILE A 37 7.38 7.75 12.32
C ILE A 37 7.45 7.34 10.86
N PHE A 38 6.34 6.87 10.32
CA PHE A 38 6.19 6.68 8.88
C PHE A 38 4.84 7.19 8.40
N TRP A 39 4.74 7.47 7.11
CA TRP A 39 3.56 8.07 6.51
C TRP A 39 2.93 7.14 5.49
N GLN A 40 1.59 7.09 5.51
CA GLN A 40 0.77 6.46 4.49
C GLN A 40 -0.27 7.43 3.97
N LEU A 41 -0.67 7.29 2.72
CA LEU A 41 -1.76 8.08 2.13
C LEU A 41 -2.97 7.19 1.90
N ARG A 42 -4.06 7.50 2.61
CA ARG A 42 -5.36 6.85 2.43
C ARG A 42 -6.22 7.69 1.49
N PHE A 43 -6.80 7.07 0.49
CA PHE A 43 -7.82 7.68 -0.36
C PHE A 43 -9.20 7.30 0.13
N GLU A 44 -9.98 8.30 0.52
CA GLU A 44 -11.42 8.18 0.73
C GLU A 44 -12.13 8.93 -0.39
N PRO A 45 -13.28 8.44 -0.90
CA PRO A 45 -14.02 9.16 -1.93
C PRO A 45 -14.24 10.62 -1.55
N ALA A 46 -13.78 11.53 -2.40
CA ALA A 46 -13.81 12.98 -2.25
C ALA A 46 -12.82 13.62 -1.25
N ARG A 47 -11.90 12.88 -0.59
CA ARG A 47 -10.83 13.49 0.21
C ARG A 47 -9.55 12.65 0.27
N TRP A 48 -8.43 13.35 0.43
CA TRP A 48 -7.13 12.74 0.71
C TRP A 48 -6.83 12.85 2.19
N ILE A 49 -6.29 11.79 2.79
CA ILE A 49 -5.88 11.76 4.19
C ILE A 49 -4.46 11.24 4.27
N ALA A 50 -3.55 12.01 4.85
CA ALA A 50 -2.20 11.55 5.17
C ALA A 50 -2.21 10.89 6.55
N GLU A 51 -2.00 9.57 6.60
CA GLU A 51 -1.90 8.80 7.84
C GLU A 51 -0.47 8.86 8.36
N LYS A 52 -0.28 9.44 9.54
CA LYS A 52 1.00 9.45 10.27
C LYS A 52 1.01 8.31 11.27
N HIS A 53 1.73 7.24 10.97
CA HIS A 53 1.91 6.13 11.89
C HIS A 53 3.07 6.41 12.82
N VAL A 54 2.82 6.36 14.13
CA VAL A 54 3.82 6.60 15.19
C VAL A 54 4.00 5.30 15.95
N ILE A 55 5.16 4.66 15.77
CA ILE A 55 5.52 3.42 16.45
C ILE A 55 6.31 3.76 17.71
N LYS A 56 5.75 3.43 18.85
CA LYS A 56 6.43 3.64 20.13
C LYS A 56 7.56 2.65 20.29
N VAL A 57 8.72 3.16 20.77
CA VAL A 57 9.91 2.37 21.01
C VAL A 57 10.30 2.51 22.48
N TYR A 58 10.53 1.39 23.13
CA TYR A 58 10.93 1.32 24.52
C TYR A 58 12.26 0.57 24.65
N VAL A 59 13.03 0.92 25.66
CA VAL A 59 14.29 0.25 25.98
C VAL A 59 14.33 -0.14 27.45
N GLY A 60 14.80 -1.33 27.75
CA GLY A 60 15.07 -1.77 29.10
C GLY A 60 16.17 -0.91 29.77
N THR A 61 15.96 -0.50 31.01
CA THR A 61 16.90 0.37 31.73
C THR A 61 17.72 -0.35 32.77
N ASP A 62 17.33 -1.55 33.17
CA ASP A 62 18.00 -2.35 34.21
C ASP A 62 17.81 -3.85 33.99
N GLY A 63 18.64 -4.66 34.63
CA GLY A 63 18.55 -6.12 34.60
C GLY A 63 19.10 -6.77 33.32
N ALA A 64 18.68 -8.04 33.08
CA ALA A 64 19.16 -8.85 31.95
C ALA A 64 18.75 -8.33 30.59
N GLN A 65 17.68 -7.50 30.52
CA GLN A 65 17.14 -6.88 29.31
C GLN A 65 17.62 -5.42 29.13
N GLN A 66 18.68 -5.00 29.84
CA GLN A 66 19.28 -3.68 29.64
C GLN A 66 19.73 -3.52 28.19
N GLU A 67 19.37 -2.40 27.55
CA GLU A 67 19.63 -2.10 26.13
C GLU A 67 18.83 -2.94 25.11
N GLU A 68 17.94 -3.83 25.52
CA GLU A 68 16.99 -4.45 24.60
C GLU A 68 15.87 -3.45 24.22
N PHE A 69 15.48 -3.49 22.95
CA PHE A 69 14.43 -2.61 22.39
C PHE A 69 13.17 -3.40 22.15
N LEU A 70 12.05 -2.86 22.63
CA LEU A 70 10.71 -3.32 22.32
C LEU A 70 9.98 -2.23 21.52
N ARG A 71 9.37 -2.62 20.41
CA ARG A 71 8.67 -1.71 19.49
C ARG A 71 7.21 -2.09 19.39
N GLY A 72 6.34 -1.09 19.29
CA GLY A 72 4.95 -1.31 18.96
C GLY A 72 4.80 -2.03 17.60
N ASP A 73 3.65 -2.65 17.39
CA ASP A 73 3.37 -3.37 16.15
C ASP A 73 3.46 -2.45 14.94
N HIS A 74 4.24 -2.87 13.94
CA HIS A 74 4.28 -2.19 12.67
C HIS A 74 3.14 -2.71 11.79
N PRO A 75 2.16 -1.87 11.41
CA PRO A 75 1.06 -2.32 10.59
C PRO A 75 1.57 -2.86 9.25
N ALA A 76 0.88 -3.87 8.74
CA ALA A 76 1.20 -4.41 7.41
C ALA A 76 1.00 -3.33 6.35
N THR A 77 2.07 -2.98 5.65
CA THR A 77 2.02 -2.07 4.50
C THR A 77 1.73 -2.84 3.21
N LEU A 78 0.99 -2.23 2.30
CA LEU A 78 0.72 -2.85 0.98
C LEU A 78 2.02 -3.19 0.25
N PHE A 79 2.95 -2.23 0.25
CA PHE A 79 4.30 -2.41 -0.28
C PHE A 79 5.31 -1.81 0.69
N LYS A 80 6.38 -2.53 0.96
CA LYS A 80 7.44 -2.10 1.87
C LYS A 80 8.06 -0.78 1.42
N GLY A 81 8.10 0.20 2.33
CA GLY A 81 8.69 1.52 2.06
C GLY A 81 7.86 2.41 1.13
N SER A 82 6.58 2.12 0.97
CA SER A 82 5.65 2.86 0.12
C SER A 82 4.59 3.58 0.95
N ILE A 83 4.13 4.72 0.45
CA ILE A 83 2.96 5.43 0.99
C ILE A 83 1.62 4.82 0.53
N ALA A 84 1.66 3.77 -0.31
CA ALA A 84 0.46 3.15 -0.85
C ALA A 84 -0.32 2.41 0.23
N THR A 85 -1.57 2.80 0.40
CA THR A 85 -2.58 2.02 1.10
C THR A 85 -3.40 1.20 0.10
N PRO A 86 -4.11 0.16 0.54
CA PRO A 86 -5.05 -0.56 -0.33
C PRO A 86 -6.09 0.34 -0.99
N SER A 87 -6.56 1.38 -0.28
CA SER A 87 -7.55 2.34 -0.80
C SER A 87 -6.98 3.22 -1.91
N LEU A 88 -5.73 3.69 -1.77
CA LEU A 88 -5.05 4.47 -2.81
C LEU A 88 -4.83 3.63 -4.07
N GLU A 89 -4.35 2.40 -3.92
CA GLU A 89 -4.11 1.51 -5.06
C GLU A 89 -5.41 1.11 -5.75
N ALA A 90 -6.48 0.83 -4.99
CA ALA A 90 -7.81 0.57 -5.55
C ALA A 90 -8.32 1.77 -6.37
N ALA A 91 -8.10 3.00 -5.92
CA ALA A 91 -8.46 4.21 -6.65
C ALA A 91 -7.67 4.34 -7.96
N ILE A 92 -6.36 4.04 -7.96
CA ILE A 92 -5.52 4.05 -9.16
C ILE A 92 -6.00 3.01 -10.17
N ILE A 93 -6.23 1.76 -9.73
CA ILE A 93 -6.71 0.65 -10.57
C ILE A 93 -8.09 0.99 -11.14
N ASN A 94 -9.02 1.47 -10.31
CA ASN A 94 -10.35 1.86 -10.77
C ASN A 94 -10.28 2.98 -11.83
N SER A 95 -9.49 4.02 -11.58
CA SER A 95 -9.31 5.11 -12.54
C SER A 95 -8.71 4.62 -13.85
N LYS A 96 -7.69 3.74 -13.80
CA LYS A 96 -7.01 3.23 -14.98
C LYS A 96 -7.87 2.27 -15.79
N TYR A 97 -8.50 1.28 -15.16
CA TYR A 97 -9.13 0.16 -15.86
C TYR A 97 -10.64 0.28 -15.98
N VAL A 98 -11.32 0.88 -15.02
CA VAL A 98 -12.79 1.10 -15.10
C VAL A 98 -13.07 2.41 -15.83
N ASN A 99 -12.37 3.49 -15.45
CA ASN A 99 -12.59 4.81 -16.06
C ASN A 99 -11.71 5.07 -17.29
N SER A 100 -10.92 4.10 -17.73
CA SER A 100 -10.01 4.19 -18.90
C SER A 100 -9.07 5.41 -18.87
N THR A 101 -8.68 5.86 -17.67
CA THR A 101 -7.82 7.04 -17.50
C THR A 101 -6.34 6.64 -17.58
N PRO A 102 -5.54 7.23 -18.50
CA PRO A 102 -4.11 6.97 -18.57
C PRO A 102 -3.38 7.37 -17.27
N LEU A 103 -2.38 6.61 -16.84
CA LEU A 103 -1.59 6.90 -15.63
C LEU A 103 -0.96 8.29 -15.65
N ASP A 104 -0.60 8.82 -16.82
CA ASP A 104 -0.06 10.17 -16.96
C ASP A 104 -1.10 11.24 -16.58
N ARG A 105 -2.37 11.02 -16.89
CA ARG A 105 -3.46 11.92 -16.49
C ARG A 105 -3.74 11.80 -14.98
N ILE A 106 -3.76 10.58 -14.44
CA ILE A 106 -3.89 10.36 -12.99
C ILE A 106 -2.75 11.04 -12.23
N SER A 107 -1.50 10.94 -12.73
CA SER A 107 -0.34 11.64 -12.12
C SER A 107 -0.51 13.16 -12.09
N ARG A 108 -1.08 13.75 -13.17
CA ARG A 108 -1.35 15.19 -13.20
C ARG A 108 -2.46 15.60 -12.25
N ASP A 109 -3.52 14.80 -12.15
CA ASP A 109 -4.62 15.04 -11.21
C ASP A 109 -4.13 14.98 -9.77
N PHE A 110 -3.25 14.03 -9.44
CA PHE A 110 -2.60 13.95 -8.13
C PHE A 110 -1.71 15.17 -7.88
N GLY A 111 -0.93 15.59 -8.89
CA GLY A 111 -0.10 16.79 -8.81
C GLY A 111 -0.91 18.08 -8.58
N ALA A 112 -2.08 18.19 -9.20
CA ALA A 112 -2.99 19.32 -8.98
C ALA A 112 -3.56 19.36 -7.54
N ASN A 113 -3.59 18.22 -6.86
CA ASN A 113 -3.98 18.10 -5.45
C ASN A 113 -2.78 18.08 -4.49
N GLY A 114 -1.58 18.39 -4.94
CA GLY A 114 -0.37 18.49 -4.11
C GLY A 114 0.41 17.17 -3.94
N LEU A 115 0.00 16.06 -4.58
CA LEU A 115 0.69 14.79 -4.49
C LEU A 115 1.53 14.49 -5.74
N ASN A 116 2.86 14.54 -5.62
CA ASN A 116 3.77 14.17 -6.70
C ASN A 116 3.99 12.66 -6.75
N LEU A 117 3.14 11.96 -7.48
CA LEU A 117 3.23 10.52 -7.70
C LEU A 117 3.48 10.22 -9.18
N SER A 118 4.63 9.62 -9.48
CA SER A 118 5.02 9.34 -10.86
C SER A 118 4.19 8.22 -11.48
N LYS A 119 3.94 8.31 -12.80
CA LYS A 119 3.29 7.23 -13.56
C LYS A 119 4.04 5.88 -13.45
N GLN A 120 5.38 5.93 -13.33
CA GLN A 120 6.20 4.73 -13.17
C GLN A 120 5.94 4.05 -11.82
N THR A 121 5.84 4.83 -10.75
CA THR A 121 5.52 4.32 -9.41
C THR A 121 4.14 3.66 -9.40
N MET A 122 3.12 4.34 -9.94
CA MET A 122 1.76 3.77 -10.05
C MET A 122 1.74 2.51 -10.90
N SER A 123 2.48 2.49 -12.01
CA SER A 123 2.59 1.29 -12.86
C SER A 123 3.20 0.11 -12.10
N ASN A 124 4.28 0.34 -11.36
CA ASN A 124 4.92 -0.70 -10.55
C ASN A 124 3.96 -1.23 -9.47
N TRP A 125 3.26 -0.35 -8.76
CA TRP A 125 2.28 -0.74 -7.76
C TRP A 125 1.15 -1.58 -8.35
N THR A 126 0.61 -1.17 -9.50
CA THR A 126 -0.44 -1.92 -10.20
C THR A 126 0.04 -3.32 -10.60
N VAL A 127 1.27 -3.44 -11.11
CA VAL A 127 1.87 -4.76 -11.45
C VAL A 127 2.02 -5.61 -10.18
N TRP A 128 2.57 -5.05 -9.10
CA TRP A 128 2.74 -5.79 -7.85
C TRP A 128 1.41 -6.18 -7.21
N THR A 129 0.38 -5.33 -7.32
CA THR A 129 -0.98 -5.66 -6.87
C THR A 129 -1.55 -6.82 -7.68
N ALA A 130 -1.39 -6.79 -8.99
CA ALA A 130 -1.84 -7.88 -9.87
C ALA A 130 -1.15 -9.21 -9.50
N GLU A 131 0.17 -9.20 -9.36
CA GLU A 131 0.95 -10.41 -9.08
C GLU A 131 0.72 -10.98 -7.67
N ARG A 132 0.61 -10.11 -6.66
CA ARG A 132 0.57 -10.55 -5.25
C ARG A 132 -0.84 -10.81 -4.71
N TYR A 133 -1.82 -10.06 -5.20
CA TYR A 133 -3.17 -10.06 -4.63
C TYR A 133 -4.24 -10.46 -5.65
N LEU A 134 -4.27 -9.84 -6.83
CA LEU A 134 -5.34 -10.11 -7.80
C LEU A 134 -5.18 -11.46 -8.49
N SER A 135 -3.98 -12.00 -8.58
CA SER A 135 -3.74 -13.36 -9.10
C SER A 135 -4.55 -14.42 -8.37
N VAL A 136 -4.71 -14.30 -7.05
CA VAL A 136 -5.52 -15.22 -6.24
C VAL A 136 -6.99 -15.12 -6.63
N VAL A 137 -7.51 -13.91 -6.78
CA VAL A 137 -8.90 -13.66 -7.21
C VAL A 137 -9.12 -14.18 -8.63
N TYR A 138 -8.16 -13.92 -9.52
CA TYR A 138 -8.20 -14.42 -10.89
C TYR A 138 -8.30 -15.95 -10.96
N GLU A 139 -7.46 -16.66 -10.21
CA GLU A 139 -7.51 -18.14 -10.18
C GLU A 139 -8.83 -18.65 -9.60
N MET A 140 -9.38 -18.01 -8.58
CA MET A 140 -10.69 -18.35 -8.04
C MET A 140 -11.80 -18.13 -9.10
N MET A 141 -11.79 -17.01 -9.80
CA MET A 141 -12.75 -16.73 -10.88
C MET A 141 -12.64 -17.75 -12.00
N LYS A 142 -11.43 -18.10 -12.41
CA LYS A 142 -11.15 -19.13 -13.42
C LYS A 142 -11.71 -20.49 -12.99
N GLN A 143 -11.50 -20.89 -11.74
CA GLN A 143 -12.05 -22.13 -11.21
C GLN A 143 -13.59 -22.13 -11.19
N CYS A 144 -14.22 -21.00 -10.86
CA CYS A 144 -15.67 -20.86 -10.92
C CYS A 144 -16.18 -20.95 -12.36
N GLN A 145 -15.50 -20.30 -13.30
CA GLN A 145 -15.84 -20.33 -14.72
C GLN A 145 -15.76 -21.75 -15.29
N LEU A 146 -14.69 -22.49 -14.97
CA LEU A 146 -14.51 -23.88 -15.43
C LEU A 146 -15.58 -24.85 -14.92
N LYS A 147 -16.28 -24.51 -13.84
CA LYS A 147 -17.41 -25.30 -13.32
C LYS A 147 -18.75 -24.94 -13.97
N ALA A 148 -18.82 -23.86 -14.73
CA ALA A 148 -20.04 -23.47 -15.39
C ALA A 148 -20.43 -24.45 -16.50
N HIS A 149 -21.73 -24.76 -16.63
CA HIS A 149 -22.24 -25.69 -17.63
C HIS A 149 -22.06 -25.18 -19.07
N VAL A 150 -22.11 -23.87 -19.25
CA VAL A 150 -21.92 -23.18 -20.53
C VAL A 150 -21.00 -21.97 -20.31
N ASN A 151 -19.96 -21.87 -21.14
CA ASN A 151 -19.11 -20.68 -21.22
C ASN A 151 -19.26 -20.05 -22.60
N GLN A 152 -19.49 -18.75 -22.63
CA GLN A 152 -19.49 -17.95 -23.88
C GLN A 152 -18.15 -17.22 -23.95
N CYS A 153 -17.48 -17.32 -25.09
CA CYS A 153 -16.21 -16.64 -25.37
C CYS A 153 -16.38 -15.79 -26.63
N ASP A 154 -15.75 -14.61 -26.61
CA ASP A 154 -15.60 -13.75 -27.75
C ASP A 154 -14.12 -13.41 -27.95
N GLU A 155 -13.69 -13.22 -29.19
CA GLU A 155 -12.30 -12.95 -29.53
C GLU A 155 -12.10 -11.46 -29.80
N THR A 156 -11.04 -10.89 -29.22
CA THR A 156 -10.62 -9.51 -29.46
C THR A 156 -9.19 -9.50 -29.99
N THR A 157 -8.95 -8.75 -31.05
CA THR A 157 -7.58 -8.55 -31.58
C THR A 157 -6.75 -7.71 -30.62
N VAL A 158 -5.52 -8.15 -30.35
CA VAL A 158 -4.55 -7.43 -29.54
C VAL A 158 -3.29 -7.21 -30.35
N ASP A 159 -2.88 -5.94 -30.45
CA ASP A 159 -1.59 -5.60 -31.08
C ASP A 159 -0.44 -5.96 -30.13
N VAL A 160 0.42 -6.86 -30.58
CA VAL A 160 1.62 -7.26 -29.82
C VAL A 160 2.84 -6.54 -30.42
N ILE A 161 3.47 -5.70 -29.60
CA ILE A 161 4.71 -5.00 -30.00
C ILE A 161 5.86 -6.02 -30.00
N HIS A 162 6.55 -6.10 -31.12
CA HIS A 162 7.70 -7.02 -31.34
C HIS A 162 7.35 -8.53 -31.36
N ASP A 163 6.24 -8.91 -31.92
CA ASP A 163 5.87 -10.33 -32.13
C ASP A 163 6.63 -11.02 -33.31
N GLY A 164 7.55 -10.29 -33.96
CA GLY A 164 8.34 -10.77 -35.09
C GLY A 164 7.65 -10.67 -36.44
N ARG A 165 6.40 -10.16 -36.49
CA ARG A 165 5.68 -9.93 -37.75
C ARG A 165 5.99 -8.55 -38.33
N PRO A 166 5.86 -8.36 -39.64
CA PRO A 166 5.95 -7.03 -40.25
C PRO A 166 4.87 -6.10 -39.71
N ALA A 167 5.19 -4.82 -39.52
CA ALA A 167 4.25 -3.81 -39.07
C ALA A 167 3.01 -3.77 -39.97
N GLY A 168 1.81 -3.92 -39.38
CA GLY A 168 0.53 -3.91 -40.11
C GLY A 168 0.00 -5.29 -40.56
N SER A 169 0.63 -6.39 -40.15
CA SER A 169 0.05 -7.73 -40.31
C SER A 169 -0.87 -8.02 -39.11
N HIS A 170 -2.17 -8.11 -39.36
CA HIS A 170 -3.18 -8.55 -38.41
C HIS A 170 -3.39 -10.05 -38.45
#